data_ff13ae52f66cd7c3ccd234d041c0686b
#
_entry.id   ff13ae52f66cd7c3ccd234d041c0686b
#
_cell.length_a   1.000
_cell.length_b   1.000
_cell.length_c   1.000
_cell.angle_alpha   90.00
_cell.angle_beta   90.00
_cell.angle_gamma   90.00
#
_symmetry.space_group_name_H-M   'P 1'
#
loop_
_entity.id
_entity.type
_entity.pdbx_description
1 polymer ?
#
loop_
_entity_poly.entity_id
_entity_poly.type
_entity_poly.pdbx_seq_one_letter_code
_entity_poly.pdbx_strand_id
1 'polypeptide(L)'
;VEILCEQAVRQANAGCDIIAPSDMMDGRVGAIRAALDDAGHQNVQIMSYAAKYASGFYGPFRTAVRAGATLGSEGKSTYQMDPANSDEAMHEIALDLAEGADIVIVKPGMPYLDILARAKAEFGVPCVAYQVSGEYTMITAASDKGWLDHDRVMMESLLAFKRAGADGILTYFAAAAARLLNDRQAKA
;
A
#
# COMPACT_ATOMS: atom_id res chain seq x y z
N VAL A 1 -1.81 -15.11 14.20
CA VAL A 1 -0.94 -15.60 13.12
C VAL A 1 -1.66 -16.69 12.34
N GLU A 2 -2.11 -17.80 12.97
CA GLU A 2 -2.75 -18.95 12.31
C GLU A 2 -3.86 -18.59 11.33
N ILE A 3 -4.78 -17.69 11.72
CA ILE A 3 -5.88 -17.22 10.84
C ILE A 3 -5.35 -16.53 9.59
N LEU A 4 -4.28 -15.73 9.70
CA LEU A 4 -3.66 -15.06 8.55
C LEU A 4 -3.00 -16.07 7.60
N CYS A 5 -2.33 -17.07 8.15
CA CYS A 5 -1.74 -18.17 7.37
C CYS A 5 -2.81 -18.96 6.62
N GLU A 6 -3.88 -19.35 7.32
CA GLU A 6 -5.01 -20.06 6.70
C GLU A 6 -5.67 -19.22 5.59
N GLN A 7 -5.86 -17.91 5.83
CA GLN A 7 -6.40 -16.99 4.83
C GLN A 7 -5.52 -16.92 3.59
N ALA A 8 -4.19 -16.80 3.76
CA ALA A 8 -3.23 -16.75 2.67
C ALA A 8 -3.27 -18.03 1.81
N VAL A 9 -3.26 -19.20 2.45
CA VAL A 9 -3.35 -20.50 1.76
C VAL A 9 -4.69 -20.64 1.02
N ARG A 10 -5.81 -20.21 1.61
CA ARG A 10 -7.12 -20.25 0.94
C ARG A 10 -7.16 -19.33 -0.28
N GLN A 11 -6.55 -18.15 -0.20
CA GLN A 11 -6.45 -17.22 -1.33
C GLN A 11 -5.57 -17.80 -2.44
N ALA A 12 -4.42 -18.40 -2.10
CA ALA A 12 -3.54 -19.07 -3.05
C ALA A 12 -4.24 -20.25 -3.74
N ASN A 13 -4.96 -21.09 -2.99
CA ASN A 13 -5.77 -22.19 -3.52
C ASN A 13 -6.88 -21.69 -4.47
N ALA A 14 -7.38 -20.46 -4.27
CA ALA A 14 -8.35 -19.83 -5.17
C ALA A 14 -7.73 -19.18 -6.40
N GLY A 15 -6.40 -19.25 -6.55
CA GLY A 15 -5.66 -18.76 -7.73
C GLY A 15 -5.08 -17.35 -7.59
N CYS A 16 -4.89 -16.83 -6.36
CA CYS A 16 -4.16 -15.59 -6.17
C CYS A 16 -2.67 -15.79 -6.43
N ASP A 17 -2.08 -14.95 -7.28
CA ASP A 17 -0.64 -14.92 -7.56
C ASP A 17 0.14 -14.14 -6.50
N ILE A 18 -0.49 -13.17 -5.83
CA ILE A 18 0.13 -12.30 -4.83
C ILE A 18 -0.79 -12.20 -3.61
N ILE A 19 -0.25 -12.47 -2.43
CA ILE A 19 -0.90 -12.29 -1.14
C ILE A 19 -0.40 -10.99 -0.51
N ALA A 20 -1.32 -10.11 -0.12
CA ALA A 20 -0.98 -8.81 0.48
C ALA A 20 -1.62 -8.68 1.87
N PRO A 21 -1.03 -9.28 2.90
CA PRO A 21 -1.56 -9.22 4.26
C PRO A 21 -1.49 -7.80 4.79
N SER A 22 -2.64 -7.23 5.17
CA SER A 22 -2.69 -5.87 5.75
C SER A 22 -2.34 -5.92 7.25
N ASP A 23 -1.16 -6.43 7.55
CA ASP A 23 -0.60 -6.61 8.88
C ASP A 23 0.84 -6.10 8.86
N MET A 24 1.29 -5.47 9.93
CA MET A 24 2.62 -4.88 10.05
C MET A 24 3.34 -5.32 11.32
N MET A 25 2.95 -6.47 11.88
CA MET A 25 3.59 -7.03 13.07
C MET A 25 4.68 -8.02 12.66
N ASP A 26 5.81 -7.97 13.34
CA ASP A 26 6.98 -8.83 13.08
C ASP A 26 6.65 -10.33 13.09
N GLY A 27 7.33 -11.09 12.24
CA GLY A 27 7.17 -12.53 12.12
C GLY A 27 5.93 -12.99 11.36
N ARG A 28 5.06 -12.06 10.91
CA ARG A 28 3.83 -12.43 10.19
C ARG A 28 4.10 -12.81 8.74
N VAL A 29 4.99 -12.10 8.08
CA VAL A 29 5.41 -12.41 6.70
C VAL A 29 6.07 -13.78 6.65
N GLY A 30 7.00 -14.07 7.56
CA GLY A 30 7.69 -15.35 7.66
C GLY A 30 6.74 -16.52 7.92
N ALA A 31 5.77 -16.34 8.83
CA ALA A 31 4.76 -17.36 9.10
C ALA A 31 3.86 -17.65 7.89
N ILE A 32 3.46 -16.61 7.16
CA ILE A 32 2.65 -16.72 5.93
C ILE A 32 3.47 -17.41 4.83
N ARG A 33 4.76 -17.05 4.66
CA ARG A 33 5.64 -17.69 3.68
C ARG A 33 5.78 -19.19 3.94
N ALA A 34 6.06 -19.56 5.19
CA ALA A 34 6.15 -20.98 5.57
C ALA A 34 4.84 -21.73 5.28
N ALA A 35 3.68 -21.15 5.64
CA ALA A 35 2.39 -21.78 5.40
C ALA A 35 2.06 -21.96 3.90
N LEU A 36 2.45 -20.99 3.06
CA LEU A 36 2.29 -21.09 1.61
C LEU A 36 3.21 -22.16 1.03
N ASP A 37 4.45 -22.24 1.49
CA ASP A 37 5.43 -23.24 1.02
C ASP A 37 5.00 -24.65 1.40
N ASP A 38 4.56 -24.85 2.63
CA ASP A 38 4.05 -26.15 3.13
C ASP A 38 2.80 -26.61 2.36
N ALA A 39 1.99 -25.65 1.88
CA ALA A 39 0.82 -25.94 1.06
C ALA A 39 1.13 -26.11 -0.44
N GLY A 40 2.41 -26.02 -0.86
CA GLY A 40 2.83 -26.19 -2.26
C GLY A 40 2.74 -24.91 -3.10
N HIS A 41 2.63 -23.74 -2.48
CA HIS A 41 2.47 -22.45 -3.15
C HIS A 41 3.76 -21.60 -3.14
N GLN A 42 4.93 -22.20 -3.43
CA GLN A 42 6.24 -21.54 -3.41
C GLN A 42 6.33 -20.35 -4.39
N ASN A 43 5.54 -20.37 -5.46
CA ASN A 43 5.54 -19.31 -6.48
C ASN A 43 4.57 -18.17 -6.18
N VAL A 44 3.74 -18.28 -5.15
CA VAL A 44 2.84 -17.20 -4.72
C VAL A 44 3.66 -16.13 -4.00
N GLN A 45 3.63 -14.91 -4.50
CA GLN A 45 4.39 -13.79 -3.95
C GLN A 45 3.71 -13.18 -2.71
N ILE A 46 4.51 -12.57 -1.85
CA ILE A 46 4.03 -11.80 -0.70
C ILE A 46 4.33 -10.33 -0.91
N MET A 47 3.28 -9.50 -0.89
CA MET A 47 3.36 -8.05 -0.91
C MET A 47 3.08 -7.52 0.50
N SER A 48 4.13 -7.19 1.26
CA SER A 48 3.99 -6.78 2.65
C SER A 48 3.60 -5.30 2.81
N TYR A 49 2.81 -5.00 3.84
CA TYR A 49 2.54 -3.63 4.27
C TYR A 49 3.65 -3.11 5.19
N ALA A 50 4.90 -3.25 4.77
CA ALA A 50 6.10 -3.02 5.56
C ALA A 50 6.20 -1.59 6.11
N ALA A 51 5.88 -0.57 5.31
CA ALA A 51 5.95 0.83 5.73
C ALA A 51 4.55 1.45 5.83
N LYS A 52 3.85 1.20 6.94
CA LYS A 52 2.47 1.69 7.17
C LYS A 52 2.41 2.64 8.36
N TYR A 53 2.21 3.92 8.07
CA TYR A 53 2.19 5.00 9.03
C TYR A 53 0.82 5.26 9.66
N ALA A 54 0.78 5.69 10.91
CA ALA A 54 -0.40 6.32 11.48
C ALA A 54 -0.71 7.59 10.69
N SER A 55 -1.98 7.81 10.28
CA SER A 55 -2.29 8.92 9.40
C SER A 55 -3.74 9.40 9.51
N GLY A 56 -3.90 10.72 9.43
CA GLY A 56 -5.20 11.37 9.25
C GLY A 56 -5.84 11.09 7.89
N PHE A 57 -5.04 10.76 6.87
CA PHE A 57 -5.52 10.46 5.51
C PHE A 57 -6.36 9.16 5.41
N TYR A 58 -6.46 8.37 6.49
CA TYR A 58 -7.38 7.22 6.53
C TYR A 58 -8.83 7.59 6.87
N GLY A 59 -9.13 8.87 7.14
CA GLY A 59 -10.44 9.32 7.61
C GLY A 59 -11.63 8.79 6.81
N PRO A 60 -11.72 9.02 5.48
CA PRO A 60 -12.85 8.55 4.69
C PRO A 60 -13.04 7.03 4.72
N PHE A 61 -11.96 6.26 4.68
CA PHE A 61 -12.01 4.80 4.79
C PHE A 61 -12.49 4.35 6.17
N ARG A 62 -11.98 4.95 7.25
CA ARG A 62 -12.40 4.61 8.62
C ARG A 62 -13.89 4.83 8.83
N THR A 63 -14.43 5.91 8.28
CA THR A 63 -15.87 6.22 8.31
C THR A 63 -16.67 5.16 7.54
N ALA A 64 -16.23 4.81 6.32
CA ALA A 64 -16.91 3.84 5.47
C ALA A 64 -17.00 2.44 6.11
N VAL A 65 -15.91 1.97 6.77
CA VAL A 65 -15.87 0.65 7.41
C VAL A 65 -16.26 0.67 8.89
N ARG A 66 -16.71 1.82 9.43
CA ARG A 66 -17.09 2.01 10.84
C ARG A 66 -16.02 1.56 11.86
N ALA A 67 -14.75 1.65 11.48
CA ALA A 67 -13.64 1.14 12.28
C ALA A 67 -13.47 1.87 13.64
N GLY A 68 -14.02 3.08 13.79
CA GLY A 68 -13.96 3.84 15.05
C GLY A 68 -14.79 3.24 16.18
N ALA A 69 -15.78 2.38 15.89
CA ALA A 69 -16.66 1.80 16.89
C ALA A 69 -16.03 0.63 17.69
N THR A 70 -14.95 0.03 17.17
CA THR A 70 -14.36 -1.21 17.72
C THR A 70 -12.99 -1.03 18.34
N LEU A 71 -12.29 0.10 18.14
CA LEU A 71 -10.85 0.24 18.43
C LEU A 71 -10.53 1.22 19.57
N GLY A 72 -11.51 1.77 20.29
CA GLY A 72 -11.28 2.76 21.35
C GLY A 72 -10.75 4.12 20.86
N SER A 73 -10.41 5.03 21.79
CA SER A 73 -10.02 6.41 21.47
C SER A 73 -8.65 6.54 20.77
N GLU A 74 -7.73 5.60 20.99
CA GLU A 74 -6.39 5.62 20.41
C GLU A 74 -6.33 5.00 19.00
N GLY A 75 -7.35 4.22 18.63
CA GLY A 75 -7.47 3.63 17.30
C GLY A 75 -6.31 2.71 16.95
N LYS A 76 -5.81 2.81 15.71
CA LYS A 76 -4.68 2.01 15.19
C LYS A 76 -3.31 2.66 15.39
N SER A 77 -3.24 3.84 15.99
CA SER A 77 -1.98 4.58 16.17
C SER A 77 -1.01 3.87 17.15
N THR A 78 -1.50 2.94 17.97
CA THR A 78 -0.70 2.17 18.93
C THR A 78 0.29 1.20 18.29
N TYR A 79 0.10 0.84 17.02
CA TYR A 79 0.95 -0.13 16.29
C TYR A 79 1.32 0.29 14.88
N GLN A 80 0.80 1.42 14.40
CA GLN A 80 1.24 2.02 13.13
C GLN A 80 2.42 2.95 13.40
N MET A 81 3.36 3.04 12.46
CA MET A 81 4.57 3.84 12.62
C MET A 81 4.27 5.32 12.86
N ASP A 82 5.12 5.96 13.64
CA ASP A 82 5.07 7.40 13.88
C ASP A 82 5.38 8.17 12.58
N PRO A 83 4.50 9.10 12.15
CA PRO A 83 4.74 9.92 10.97
C PRO A 83 6.04 10.73 10.99
N ALA A 84 6.61 10.99 12.15
CA ALA A 84 7.86 11.73 12.30
C ALA A 84 9.12 10.85 12.18
N ASN A 85 8.97 9.52 12.13
CA ASN A 85 10.10 8.59 12.09
C ASN A 85 10.25 7.96 10.70
N SER A 86 11.34 8.26 10.01
CA SER A 86 11.67 7.69 8.70
C SER A 86 12.55 6.43 8.78
N ASP A 87 13.29 6.26 9.87
CA ASP A 87 14.28 5.18 9.97
C ASP A 87 13.64 3.84 10.32
N GLU A 88 12.57 3.86 11.11
CA GLU A 88 11.76 2.68 11.42
C GLU A 88 11.25 2.00 10.14
N ALA A 89 10.81 2.77 9.14
CA ALA A 89 10.35 2.20 7.88
C ALA A 89 11.42 1.36 7.16
N MET A 90 12.68 1.79 7.19
CA MET A 90 13.78 1.03 6.59
C MET A 90 14.07 -0.24 7.37
N HIS A 91 13.96 -0.18 8.71
CA HIS A 91 14.13 -1.34 9.56
C HIS A 91 13.03 -2.38 9.32
N GLU A 92 11.77 -1.96 9.30
CA GLU A 92 10.61 -2.85 9.06
C GLU A 92 10.64 -3.47 7.67
N ILE A 93 11.02 -2.68 6.63
CA ILE A 93 11.20 -3.22 5.28
C ILE A 93 12.28 -4.29 5.25
N ALA A 94 13.42 -4.07 5.93
CA ALA A 94 14.51 -5.04 5.98
C ALA A 94 14.06 -6.35 6.67
N LEU A 95 13.28 -6.28 7.74
CA LEU A 95 12.74 -7.44 8.45
C LEU A 95 11.76 -8.22 7.55
N ASP A 96 10.79 -7.55 6.94
CA ASP A 96 9.82 -8.21 6.05
C ASP A 96 10.49 -8.89 4.85
N LEU A 97 11.52 -8.26 4.27
CA LEU A 97 12.32 -8.87 3.20
C LEU A 97 13.10 -10.10 3.67
N ALA A 98 13.68 -10.06 4.87
CA ALA A 98 14.35 -11.20 5.48
C ALA A 98 13.39 -12.35 5.80
N GLU A 99 12.12 -12.05 6.07
CA GLU A 99 11.04 -13.01 6.29
C GLU A 99 10.45 -13.57 4.99
N GLY A 100 10.83 -13.07 3.82
CA GLY A 100 10.43 -13.59 2.52
C GLY A 100 9.36 -12.77 1.79
N ALA A 101 9.22 -11.46 2.07
CA ALA A 101 8.44 -10.57 1.24
C ALA A 101 9.13 -10.36 -0.12
N ASP A 102 8.34 -10.42 -1.20
CA ASP A 102 8.81 -10.18 -2.57
C ASP A 102 8.62 -8.72 -2.99
N ILE A 103 7.59 -8.06 -2.44
CA ILE A 103 7.16 -6.72 -2.77
C ILE A 103 6.84 -5.98 -1.47
N VAL A 104 7.18 -4.69 -1.39
CA VAL A 104 6.88 -3.87 -0.22
C VAL A 104 5.93 -2.71 -0.54
N ILE A 105 5.03 -2.38 0.40
CA ILE A 105 4.06 -1.29 0.28
C ILE A 105 4.44 -0.16 1.23
N VAL A 106 4.46 1.07 0.70
CA VAL A 106 4.49 2.30 1.48
C VAL A 106 3.07 2.89 1.54
N LYS A 107 2.54 3.10 2.74
CA LYS A 107 1.17 3.56 2.99
C LYS A 107 1.08 4.52 4.18
N PRO A 108 0.46 5.72 4.02
CA PRO A 108 -0.04 6.32 2.78
C PRO A 108 1.02 6.60 1.74
N GLY A 109 0.63 7.02 0.54
CA GLY A 109 1.53 7.24 -0.58
C GLY A 109 2.10 8.65 -0.65
N MET A 110 1.27 9.66 -1.02
CA MET A 110 1.76 11.02 -1.32
C MET A 110 2.52 11.69 -0.17
N PRO A 111 2.11 11.59 1.11
CA PRO A 111 2.86 12.17 2.21
C PRO A 111 4.20 11.51 2.50
N TYR A 112 4.46 10.33 1.92
CA TYR A 112 5.63 9.48 2.21
C TYR A 112 6.42 9.11 0.94
N LEU A 113 6.49 10.05 -0.04
CA LEU A 113 7.30 9.87 -1.25
C LEU A 113 8.79 9.75 -0.95
N ASP A 114 9.26 10.39 0.11
CA ASP A 114 10.61 10.30 0.63
C ASP A 114 10.93 8.87 1.11
N ILE A 115 10.00 8.24 1.85
CA ILE A 115 10.13 6.85 2.30
C ILE A 115 10.15 5.89 1.10
N LEU A 116 9.25 6.11 0.12
CA LEU A 116 9.21 5.31 -1.09
C LEU A 116 10.53 5.39 -1.89
N ALA A 117 11.04 6.61 -2.07
CA ALA A 117 12.30 6.84 -2.78
C ALA A 117 13.49 6.21 -2.05
N ARG A 118 13.52 6.34 -0.71
CA ARG A 118 14.55 5.75 0.14
C ARG A 118 14.49 4.21 0.09
N ALA A 119 13.32 3.62 0.25
CA ALA A 119 13.13 2.17 0.17
C ALA A 119 13.59 1.61 -1.19
N LYS A 120 13.20 2.26 -2.29
CA LYS A 120 13.63 1.86 -3.64
C LYS A 120 15.14 1.94 -3.83
N ALA A 121 15.77 2.99 -3.33
CA ALA A 121 17.21 3.19 -3.44
C ALA A 121 18.03 2.20 -2.60
N GLU A 122 17.54 1.89 -1.38
CA GLU A 122 18.26 1.06 -0.42
C GLU A 122 18.13 -0.43 -0.72
N PHE A 123 16.93 -0.90 -1.05
CA PHE A 123 16.66 -2.34 -1.19
C PHE A 123 16.59 -2.83 -2.64
N GLY A 124 16.29 -1.96 -3.60
CA GLY A 124 16.21 -2.34 -5.02
C GLY A 124 15.07 -3.29 -5.38
N VAL A 125 14.19 -3.63 -4.44
CA VAL A 125 13.04 -4.52 -4.64
C VAL A 125 11.85 -3.80 -5.29
N PRO A 126 10.83 -4.52 -5.77
CA PRO A 126 9.58 -3.91 -6.18
C PRO A 126 8.91 -3.16 -5.02
N CYS A 127 8.67 -1.85 -5.22
CA CYS A 127 8.03 -0.98 -4.24
C CYS A 127 6.68 -0.50 -4.77
N VAL A 128 5.65 -0.61 -3.95
CA VAL A 128 4.28 -0.17 -4.29
C VAL A 128 3.86 0.97 -3.37
N ALA A 129 3.30 2.03 -3.94
CA ALA A 129 2.71 3.11 -3.18
C ALA A 129 1.20 2.90 -3.04
N TYR A 130 0.64 3.13 -1.85
CA TYR A 130 -0.80 3.12 -1.65
C TYR A 130 -1.34 4.55 -1.50
N GLN A 131 -1.96 5.08 -2.56
CA GLN A 131 -2.70 6.33 -2.51
C GLN A 131 -4.04 6.09 -1.80
N VAL A 132 -4.13 6.52 -0.54
CA VAL A 132 -5.25 6.19 0.34
C VAL A 132 -6.47 7.08 0.12
N SER A 133 -7.58 6.73 0.78
CA SER A 133 -8.88 7.39 0.61
C SER A 133 -8.86 8.90 0.87
N GLY A 134 -8.10 9.37 1.85
CA GLY A 134 -7.96 10.81 2.13
C GLY A 134 -7.23 11.55 1.01
N GLU A 135 -6.22 10.96 0.42
CA GLU A 135 -5.49 11.54 -0.71
C GLU A 135 -6.41 11.65 -1.93
N TYR A 136 -7.15 10.57 -2.22
CA TYR A 136 -8.18 10.55 -3.27
C TYR A 136 -9.26 11.62 -3.05
N THR A 137 -9.83 11.67 -1.84
CA THR A 137 -10.90 12.62 -1.50
C THR A 137 -10.42 14.06 -1.56
N MET A 138 -9.20 14.34 -1.13
CA MET A 138 -8.60 15.69 -1.17
C MET A 138 -8.52 16.21 -2.61
N ILE A 139 -8.05 15.40 -3.56
CA ILE A 139 -7.97 15.74 -4.98
C ILE A 139 -9.39 15.93 -5.55
N THR A 140 -10.27 14.96 -5.33
CA THR A 140 -11.65 14.99 -5.86
C THR A 140 -12.42 16.20 -5.32
N ALA A 141 -12.38 16.46 -4.01
CA ALA A 141 -13.11 17.56 -3.40
C ALA A 141 -12.63 18.94 -3.89
N ALA A 142 -11.33 19.11 -4.11
CA ALA A 142 -10.80 20.35 -4.68
C ALA A 142 -11.17 20.51 -6.16
N SER A 143 -11.23 19.41 -6.90
CA SER A 143 -11.65 19.40 -8.30
C SER A 143 -13.16 19.69 -8.44
N ASP A 144 -14.00 19.11 -7.59
CA ASP A 144 -15.45 19.36 -7.58
C ASP A 144 -15.80 20.85 -7.32
N LYS A 145 -14.91 21.56 -6.62
CA LYS A 145 -15.03 23.01 -6.39
C LYS A 145 -14.47 23.86 -7.54
N GLY A 146 -13.94 23.23 -8.57
CA GLY A 146 -13.32 23.91 -9.71
C GLY A 146 -11.96 24.55 -9.40
N TRP A 147 -11.33 24.23 -8.29
CA TRP A 147 -10.03 24.78 -7.90
C TRP A 147 -8.86 24.06 -8.61
N LEU A 148 -9.05 22.81 -8.98
CA LEU A 148 -8.07 21.99 -9.67
C LEU A 148 -8.70 21.30 -10.89
N ASP A 149 -7.92 21.11 -11.94
CA ASP A 149 -8.28 20.22 -13.04
C ASP A 149 -8.10 18.77 -12.56
N HIS A 150 -9.22 18.04 -12.48
CA HIS A 150 -9.26 16.68 -11.92
C HIS A 150 -8.30 15.74 -12.62
N ASP A 151 -8.39 15.64 -13.95
CA ASP A 151 -7.63 14.64 -14.70
C ASP A 151 -6.13 14.96 -14.70
N ARG A 152 -5.81 16.24 -14.77
CA ARG A 152 -4.43 16.70 -14.73
C ARG A 152 -3.79 16.43 -13.37
N VAL A 153 -4.45 16.77 -12.26
CA VAL A 153 -3.89 16.59 -10.92
C VAL A 153 -3.86 15.11 -10.52
N MET A 154 -4.90 14.34 -10.91
CA MET A 154 -4.89 12.89 -10.75
C MET A 154 -3.63 12.29 -11.40
N MET A 155 -3.39 12.57 -12.69
CA MET A 155 -2.23 12.03 -13.41
C MET A 155 -0.90 12.55 -12.86
N GLU A 156 -0.82 13.81 -12.43
CA GLU A 156 0.37 14.38 -11.82
C GLU A 156 0.70 13.69 -10.49
N SER A 157 -0.30 13.37 -9.67
CA SER A 157 -0.11 12.62 -8.43
C SER A 157 0.44 11.21 -8.69
N LEU A 158 -0.06 10.52 -9.72
CA LEU A 158 0.46 9.19 -10.12
C LEU A 158 1.88 9.26 -10.67
N LEU A 159 2.20 10.31 -11.43
CA LEU A 159 3.56 10.57 -11.89
C LEU A 159 4.53 10.89 -10.74
N ALA A 160 4.06 11.51 -9.66
CA ALA A 160 4.87 11.75 -8.47
C ALA A 160 5.30 10.42 -7.82
N PHE A 161 4.42 9.44 -7.70
CA PHE A 161 4.79 8.09 -7.24
C PHE A 161 5.79 7.41 -8.15
N LYS A 162 5.54 7.44 -9.46
CA LYS A 162 6.48 6.88 -10.43
C LYS A 162 7.87 7.51 -10.33
N ARG A 163 7.93 8.84 -10.23
CA ARG A 163 9.20 9.60 -10.08
C ARG A 163 9.92 9.24 -8.79
N ALA A 164 9.18 8.96 -7.70
CA ALA A 164 9.74 8.51 -6.43
C ALA A 164 10.21 7.04 -6.45
N GLY A 165 9.97 6.31 -7.55
CA GLY A 165 10.46 4.94 -7.71
C GLY A 165 9.42 3.84 -7.52
N ALA A 166 8.13 4.17 -7.47
CA ALA A 166 7.07 3.16 -7.40
C ALA A 166 7.03 2.30 -8.67
N ASP A 167 7.06 0.99 -8.50
CA ASP A 167 6.84 -0.01 -9.55
C ASP A 167 5.34 -0.27 -9.76
N GLY A 168 4.53 -0.04 -8.73
CA GLY A 168 3.07 -0.14 -8.78
C GLY A 168 2.39 0.88 -7.88
N ILE A 169 1.13 1.19 -8.16
CA ILE A 169 0.35 2.15 -7.39
C ILE A 169 -1.04 1.56 -7.12
N LEU A 170 -1.37 1.37 -5.84
CA LEU A 170 -2.72 1.06 -5.41
C LEU A 170 -3.48 2.38 -5.24
N THR A 171 -4.52 2.61 -6.03
CA THR A 171 -5.24 3.89 -6.03
C THR A 171 -6.72 3.72 -6.39
N TYR A 172 -7.57 4.56 -5.81
CA TYR A 172 -8.97 4.68 -6.19
C TYR A 172 -9.16 5.28 -7.60
N PHE A 173 -8.12 5.93 -8.13
CA PHE A 173 -8.12 6.47 -9.49
C PHE A 173 -7.79 5.45 -10.58
N ALA A 174 -7.48 4.19 -10.26
CA ALA A 174 -6.94 3.22 -11.21
C ALA A 174 -7.76 3.12 -12.51
N ALA A 175 -9.08 2.99 -12.42
CA ALA A 175 -9.94 2.89 -13.59
C ALA A 175 -10.03 4.18 -14.40
N ALA A 176 -10.00 5.35 -13.76
CA ALA A 176 -10.01 6.66 -14.44
C ALA A 176 -8.68 6.90 -15.17
N ALA A 177 -7.56 6.63 -14.50
CA ALA A 177 -6.23 6.74 -15.09
C ALA A 177 -6.05 5.81 -16.30
N ALA A 178 -6.51 4.56 -16.19
CA ALA A 178 -6.44 3.60 -17.29
C ALA A 178 -7.22 4.09 -18.53
N ARG A 179 -8.41 4.64 -18.34
CA ARG A 179 -9.19 5.24 -19.45
C ARG A 179 -8.43 6.37 -20.13
N LEU A 180 -7.90 7.33 -19.36
CA LEU A 180 -7.14 8.45 -19.93
C LEU A 180 -5.88 8.01 -20.69
N LEU A 181 -5.18 6.99 -20.20
CA LEU A 181 -4.00 6.46 -20.86
C LEU A 181 -4.35 5.78 -22.19
N ASN A 182 -5.41 4.98 -22.21
CA ASN A 182 -5.88 4.31 -23.42
C ASN A 182 -6.37 5.32 -24.49
N ASP A 183 -7.09 6.36 -24.08
CA ASP A 183 -7.56 7.43 -24.99
C ASP A 183 -6.41 8.22 -25.62
N ARG A 184 -5.30 8.37 -24.91
CA ARG A 184 -4.09 9.02 -25.44
C ARG A 184 -3.36 8.12 -26.45
N GLN A 185 -3.27 6.81 -26.17
CA GLN A 185 -2.66 5.85 -27.10
C GLN A 185 -3.45 5.71 -28.39
N ALA A 186 -4.78 5.78 -28.31
CA ALA A 186 -5.64 5.71 -29.51
C ALA A 186 -5.56 6.96 -30.41
N LYS A 187 -5.00 8.07 -29.91
CA LYS A 187 -4.86 9.36 -30.64
C LYS A 187 -3.42 9.62 -31.12
N ALA A 188 -2.46 8.79 -30.75
CA ALA A 188 -1.05 8.85 -31.13
C ALA A 188 -0.75 7.97 -32.33
#